data_0f4674ae44e2544692830d40949aa0ae
#
_entry.id   0f4674ae44e2544692830d40949aa0ae
#
_cell.length_a   1.000
_cell.length_b   1.000
_cell.length_c   1.000
_cell.angle_alpha   90.00
_cell.angle_beta   90.00
_cell.angle_gamma   90.00
#
_symmetry.space_group_name_H-M   'P 1'
#
loop_
_entity.id
_entity.type
_entity.pdbx_description
1 polymer ?
#
loop_
_entity_poly.entity_id
_entity_poly.type
_entity_poly.pdbx_seq_one_letter_code
_entity_poly.pdbx_strand_id
1 'polypeptide(L)'
;MARRNSPAPEPESGFRCELHMHSTFSDGSATPRQLVERAAALGLAVIAITDHDTACGARLAARPARDLGLELIPAIEFTARWDGCRRPGWTGDVDVLGYFVDLDDPAFQVAEALAMSDITGRVAECCASLSAAGYALTLDDLYARNPHYAGMRYMREALVQKGYAPSEAEAGRLVHEHWLRVRPCGLTLEQQIAAIHQAGGVAILAHPGYIRCDGEPLQPRHIAQLVALGLDGLEVYHRSHDEAARAHHLALAGQFGLLVSGGSDEHGWSPDLPLMGTEPVTRAMVEALRARHRARCREGTRS
;
A
#
# COMPACT_ATOMS: atom_id res chain seq x y z
N MET A 1 21.57 -28.28 -14.23
CA MET A 1 21.82 -28.26 -12.78
C MET A 1 20.71 -27.45 -12.13
N ALA A 2 19.76 -28.11 -11.51
CA ALA A 2 18.64 -27.47 -10.80
C ALA A 2 19.20 -26.76 -9.56
N ARG A 3 19.07 -25.43 -9.51
CA ARG A 3 19.34 -24.65 -8.30
C ARG A 3 18.25 -25.05 -7.28
N ARG A 4 18.68 -25.60 -6.15
CA ARG A 4 17.80 -25.90 -5.02
C ARG A 4 17.10 -24.62 -4.60
N ASN A 5 15.77 -24.66 -4.51
CA ASN A 5 15.00 -23.64 -3.83
C ASN A 5 15.56 -23.50 -2.41
N SER A 6 16.14 -22.35 -2.11
CA SER A 6 16.50 -22.05 -0.73
C SER A 6 15.19 -21.84 0.04
N PRO A 7 15.04 -22.44 1.23
CA PRO A 7 13.92 -22.14 2.10
C PRO A 7 13.88 -20.65 2.41
N ALA A 8 12.68 -20.12 2.71
CA ALA A 8 12.53 -18.76 3.21
C ALA A 8 13.52 -18.55 4.36
N PRO A 9 14.19 -17.40 4.44
CA PRO A 9 15.12 -17.12 5.53
C PRO A 9 14.37 -17.21 6.87
N GLU A 10 14.88 -18.00 7.80
CA GLU A 10 14.35 -18.04 9.15
C GLU A 10 14.48 -16.64 9.78
N PRO A 11 13.46 -16.16 10.52
CA PRO A 11 13.57 -14.90 11.21
C PRO A 11 14.76 -14.90 12.14
N GLU A 12 15.67 -13.95 11.97
CA GLU A 12 16.79 -13.75 12.89
C GLU A 12 16.22 -13.58 14.30
N SER A 13 16.74 -14.35 15.27
CA SER A 13 16.27 -14.26 16.65
C SER A 13 16.41 -12.81 17.16
N GLY A 14 15.25 -12.15 17.40
CA GLY A 14 15.18 -10.81 17.96
C GLY A 14 14.98 -9.65 16.98
N PHE A 15 15.04 -9.83 15.65
CA PHE A 15 14.68 -8.77 14.71
C PHE A 15 13.22 -8.92 14.24
N ARG A 16 12.42 -7.89 14.48
CA ARG A 16 11.03 -7.80 14.01
C ARG A 16 10.79 -6.43 13.40
N CYS A 17 10.04 -6.37 12.34
CA CYS A 17 9.66 -5.11 11.70
C CYS A 17 8.27 -5.19 11.08
N GLU A 18 7.73 -4.03 10.72
CA GLU A 18 6.46 -3.87 10.04
C GLU A 18 6.62 -2.79 8.97
N LEU A 19 6.42 -3.16 7.70
CA LEU A 19 6.68 -2.25 6.59
C LEU A 19 5.42 -1.82 5.82
N HIS A 20 4.23 -2.31 6.22
CA HIS A 20 2.99 -1.97 5.56
C HIS A 20 1.85 -1.85 6.58
N MET A 21 1.50 -0.62 6.95
CA MET A 21 0.40 -0.34 7.86
C MET A 21 -0.19 1.05 7.63
N HIS A 22 -1.46 1.20 7.98
CA HIS A 22 -2.28 2.37 7.73
C HIS A 22 -2.71 3.06 9.01
N SER A 23 -2.67 4.38 8.98
CA SER A 23 -3.13 5.23 10.07
C SER A 23 -4.48 5.90 9.76
N THR A 24 -4.96 6.71 10.70
CA THR A 24 -6.15 7.56 10.50
C THR A 24 -5.96 8.64 9.43
N PHE A 25 -4.78 8.77 8.82
CA PHE A 25 -4.56 9.67 7.68
C PHE A 25 -4.95 9.03 6.35
N SER A 26 -5.20 7.72 6.33
CA SER A 26 -5.94 7.03 5.28
C SER A 26 -7.12 6.27 5.88
N ASP A 27 -7.17 4.98 5.78
CA ASP A 27 -8.29 4.16 6.22
C ASP A 27 -7.97 3.23 7.40
N GLY A 28 -6.83 3.44 8.07
CA GLY A 28 -6.51 2.82 9.34
C GLY A 28 -7.37 3.35 10.50
N SER A 29 -7.44 2.61 11.58
CA SER A 29 -8.22 2.96 12.79
C SER A 29 -7.39 3.60 13.90
N ALA A 30 -6.05 3.51 13.82
CA ALA A 30 -5.13 4.03 14.82
C ALA A 30 -4.43 5.30 14.33
N THR A 31 -4.21 6.25 15.23
CA THR A 31 -3.38 7.42 14.91
C THR A 31 -1.92 7.01 14.70
N PRO A 32 -1.11 7.82 13.98
CA PRO A 32 0.32 7.53 13.79
C PRO A 32 1.06 7.29 15.11
N ARG A 33 0.75 8.06 16.15
CA ARG A 33 1.32 7.89 17.49
C ARG A 33 0.94 6.53 18.08
N GLN A 34 -0.34 6.13 18.01
CA GLN A 34 -0.80 4.84 18.53
C GLN A 34 -0.16 3.66 17.80
N LEU A 35 0.08 3.76 16.47
CA LEU A 35 0.81 2.76 15.71
C LEU A 35 2.25 2.62 16.21
N VAL A 36 2.94 3.73 16.41
CA VAL A 36 4.32 3.75 16.94
C VAL A 36 4.38 3.16 18.36
N GLU A 37 3.48 3.55 19.26
CA GLU A 37 3.42 3.03 20.63
C GLU A 37 3.14 1.52 20.64
N ARG A 38 2.25 1.06 19.76
CA ARG A 38 1.94 -0.37 19.60
C ARG A 38 3.14 -1.14 19.05
N ALA A 39 3.83 -0.60 18.05
CA ALA A 39 5.04 -1.19 17.48
C ALA A 39 6.16 -1.32 18.53
N ALA A 40 6.38 -0.29 19.34
CA ALA A 40 7.35 -0.32 20.44
C ALA A 40 6.98 -1.38 21.48
N ALA A 41 5.71 -1.48 21.86
CA ALA A 41 5.23 -2.50 22.82
C ALA A 41 5.40 -3.93 22.29
N LEU A 42 5.33 -4.13 20.97
CA LEU A 42 5.59 -5.41 20.30
C LEU A 42 7.08 -5.72 20.11
N GLY A 43 7.97 -4.78 20.46
CA GLY A 43 9.43 -4.94 20.30
C GLY A 43 9.88 -4.90 18.84
N LEU A 44 9.15 -4.19 17.97
CA LEU A 44 9.59 -3.98 16.59
C LEU A 44 10.81 -3.05 16.56
N ALA A 45 11.74 -3.29 15.65
CA ALA A 45 12.93 -2.47 15.46
C ALA A 45 12.75 -1.42 14.36
N VAL A 46 12.04 -1.78 13.30
CA VAL A 46 11.82 -0.95 12.10
C VAL A 46 10.34 -0.96 11.74
N ILE A 47 9.81 0.20 11.40
CA ILE A 47 8.43 0.36 10.95
C ILE A 47 8.34 1.27 9.72
N ALA A 48 7.28 1.10 8.92
CA ALA A 48 6.86 2.05 7.92
C ALA A 48 5.34 2.25 8.00
N ILE A 49 4.89 3.50 8.02
CA ILE A 49 3.47 3.86 7.84
C ILE A 49 3.31 4.24 6.38
N THR A 50 2.41 3.55 5.70
CA THR A 50 2.21 3.57 4.26
C THR A 50 0.78 3.97 3.93
N ASP A 51 0.29 5.07 4.51
CA ASP A 51 -1.05 5.56 4.26
C ASP A 51 -1.33 5.71 2.76
N HIS A 52 -2.57 5.38 2.34
CA HIS A 52 -3.01 5.53 0.96
C HIS A 52 -2.94 6.99 0.52
N ASP A 53 -2.21 7.22 -0.56
CA ASP A 53 -2.10 8.48 -1.30
C ASP A 53 -1.60 9.68 -0.47
N THR A 54 -1.13 9.46 0.76
CA THR A 54 -0.58 10.50 1.64
C THR A 54 0.53 9.98 2.54
N ALA A 55 1.55 10.78 2.77
CA ALA A 55 2.61 10.49 3.74
C ALA A 55 2.44 11.28 5.07
N CYS A 56 1.27 11.88 5.30
CA CYS A 56 1.02 12.65 6.52
C CYS A 56 1.20 11.81 7.79
N GLY A 57 0.75 10.55 7.79
CA GLY A 57 0.93 9.62 8.90
C GLY A 57 2.42 9.37 9.20
N ALA A 58 3.23 9.12 8.18
CA ALA A 58 4.67 8.92 8.31
C ALA A 58 5.36 10.20 8.87
N ARG A 59 5.01 11.40 8.37
CA ARG A 59 5.56 12.67 8.90
C ARG A 59 5.26 12.84 10.38
N LEU A 60 4.02 12.58 10.81
CA LEU A 60 3.60 12.73 12.20
C LEU A 60 4.17 11.67 13.14
N ALA A 61 4.47 10.47 12.62
CA ALA A 61 5.08 9.38 13.37
C ALA A 61 6.58 9.59 13.64
N ALA A 62 7.27 10.43 12.88
CA ALA A 62 8.73 10.57 12.92
C ALA A 62 9.28 10.95 14.30
N ARG A 63 8.63 11.88 15.01
CA ARG A 63 9.04 12.25 16.35
C ARG A 63 8.71 11.15 17.38
N PRO A 64 7.48 10.64 17.48
CA PRO A 64 7.16 9.53 18.38
C PRO A 64 8.06 8.30 18.18
N ALA A 65 8.36 7.90 16.93
CA ALA A 65 9.23 6.76 16.65
C ALA A 65 10.64 6.98 17.21
N ARG A 66 11.23 8.15 16.97
CA ARG A 66 12.55 8.51 17.52
C ARG A 66 12.54 8.52 19.04
N ASP A 67 11.51 9.08 19.68
CA ASP A 67 11.40 9.19 21.13
C ASP A 67 11.30 7.79 21.79
N LEU A 68 10.77 6.79 21.08
CA LEU A 68 10.67 5.39 21.52
C LEU A 68 11.77 4.47 20.98
N GLY A 69 12.77 5.01 20.27
CA GLY A 69 13.90 4.24 19.77
C GLY A 69 13.58 3.32 18.59
N LEU A 70 12.48 3.57 17.87
CA LEU A 70 12.10 2.87 16.66
C LEU A 70 12.72 3.54 15.43
N GLU A 71 13.20 2.75 14.48
CA GLU A 71 13.48 3.25 13.14
C GLU A 71 12.19 3.37 12.34
N LEU A 72 11.86 4.56 11.89
CA LEU A 72 10.77 4.81 10.95
C LEU A 72 11.35 5.01 9.55
N ILE A 73 10.95 4.17 8.60
CA ILE A 73 11.20 4.37 7.18
C ILE A 73 10.13 5.32 6.64
N PRO A 74 10.51 6.49 6.07
CA PRO A 74 9.56 7.37 5.40
C PRO A 74 8.93 6.64 4.22
N ALA A 75 7.59 6.54 4.19
CA ALA A 75 6.89 5.70 3.22
C ALA A 75 5.50 6.25 2.87
N ILE A 76 4.93 5.69 1.81
CA ILE A 76 3.60 5.95 1.29
C ILE A 76 3.11 4.70 0.52
N GLU A 77 1.80 4.53 0.38
CA GLU A 77 1.20 3.64 -0.60
C GLU A 77 0.40 4.46 -1.61
N PHE A 78 0.86 4.52 -2.86
CA PHE A 78 0.13 5.19 -3.93
C PHE A 78 -0.80 4.25 -4.66
N THR A 79 -2.05 4.66 -4.85
CA THR A 79 -2.96 4.04 -5.81
C THR A 79 -2.63 4.51 -7.22
N ALA A 80 -2.52 3.58 -8.16
CA ALA A 80 -2.11 3.85 -9.53
C ALA A 80 -2.88 2.99 -10.54
N ARG A 81 -3.03 3.48 -11.78
CA ARG A 81 -3.55 2.70 -12.89
C ARG A 81 -2.44 1.95 -13.60
N TRP A 82 -2.65 0.64 -13.78
CA TRP A 82 -1.80 -0.17 -14.63
C TRP A 82 -2.61 -0.87 -15.73
N ASP A 83 -2.31 -0.52 -16.98
CA ASP A 83 -3.05 -1.02 -18.15
C ASP A 83 -2.55 -2.39 -18.66
N GLY A 84 -1.51 -2.95 -18.05
CA GLY A 84 -0.91 -4.22 -18.47
C GLY A 84 -1.76 -5.47 -18.16
N CYS A 85 -2.87 -5.28 -17.45
CA CYS A 85 -3.75 -6.37 -17.02
C CYS A 85 -5.22 -5.92 -17.06
N ARG A 86 -5.68 -5.45 -18.22
CA ARG A 86 -7.08 -5.03 -18.37
C ARG A 86 -8.00 -6.25 -18.49
N ARG A 87 -9.10 -6.24 -17.72
CA ARG A 87 -10.19 -7.21 -17.80
C ARG A 87 -11.54 -6.55 -17.50
N PRO A 88 -12.67 -7.09 -18.01
CA PRO A 88 -13.99 -6.64 -17.59
C PRO A 88 -14.17 -6.75 -16.08
N GLY A 89 -14.75 -5.73 -15.44
CA GLY A 89 -15.00 -5.72 -14.01
C GLY A 89 -13.79 -5.39 -13.14
N TRP A 90 -12.72 -4.82 -13.72
CA TRP A 90 -11.58 -4.30 -13.00
C TRP A 90 -11.23 -2.87 -13.44
N THR A 91 -10.96 -1.98 -12.50
CA THR A 91 -10.62 -0.57 -12.76
C THR A 91 -9.21 -0.37 -13.28
N GLY A 92 -8.34 -1.38 -13.19
CA GLY A 92 -6.90 -1.27 -13.48
C GLY A 92 -6.08 -0.73 -12.31
N ASP A 93 -6.70 -0.53 -11.15
CA ASP A 93 -6.01 0.00 -9.99
C ASP A 93 -5.06 -1.06 -9.39
N VAL A 94 -3.87 -0.63 -9.08
CA VAL A 94 -2.83 -1.35 -8.34
C VAL A 94 -2.20 -0.37 -7.36
N ASP A 95 -1.61 -0.91 -6.29
CA ASP A 95 -0.95 -0.07 -5.30
C ASP A 95 0.56 -0.29 -5.34
N VAL A 96 1.31 0.80 -5.11
CA VAL A 96 2.77 0.81 -5.08
C VAL A 96 3.26 1.47 -3.81
N LEU A 97 4.04 0.71 -3.03
CA LEU A 97 4.71 1.20 -1.83
C LEU A 97 5.96 1.98 -2.23
N GLY A 98 6.08 3.19 -1.72
CA GLY A 98 7.30 3.99 -1.81
C GLY A 98 8.02 3.99 -0.46
N TYR A 99 9.21 3.39 -0.39
CA TYR A 99 10.04 3.40 0.81
C TYR A 99 11.22 4.36 0.68
N PHE A 100 11.67 4.94 1.80
CA PHE A 100 12.81 5.86 1.86
C PHE A 100 12.64 7.11 1.00
N VAL A 101 11.40 7.55 0.81
CA VAL A 101 11.09 8.76 0.06
C VAL A 101 11.49 10.01 0.86
N ASP A 102 12.07 11.00 0.20
CA ASP A 102 12.24 12.33 0.79
C ASP A 102 10.87 13.02 0.84
N LEU A 103 10.27 13.05 2.03
CA LEU A 103 8.94 13.63 2.24
C LEU A 103 8.90 15.16 2.07
N ASP A 104 10.05 15.80 2.04
CA ASP A 104 10.18 17.25 1.86
C ASP A 104 10.49 17.63 0.39
N ASP A 105 10.69 16.64 -0.50
CA ASP A 105 10.86 16.87 -1.93
C ASP A 105 9.61 17.54 -2.52
N PRO A 106 9.71 18.72 -3.16
CA PRO A 106 8.55 19.45 -3.67
C PRO A 106 7.78 18.70 -4.77
N ALA A 107 8.46 17.92 -5.60
CA ALA A 107 7.81 17.15 -6.67
C ALA A 107 7.05 15.96 -6.10
N PHE A 108 7.59 15.33 -5.04
CA PHE A 108 6.88 14.29 -4.30
C PHE A 108 5.62 14.84 -3.63
N GLN A 109 5.69 16.01 -3.00
CA GLN A 109 4.51 16.66 -2.39
C GLN A 109 3.43 16.99 -3.43
N VAL A 110 3.82 17.37 -4.65
CA VAL A 110 2.87 17.55 -5.77
C VAL A 110 2.23 16.22 -6.17
N ALA A 111 3.01 15.14 -6.27
CA ALA A 111 2.47 13.82 -6.60
C ALA A 111 1.49 13.33 -5.52
N GLU A 112 1.82 13.51 -4.24
CA GLU A 112 0.95 13.23 -3.09
C GLU A 112 -0.37 14.01 -3.19
N ALA A 113 -0.32 15.32 -3.44
CA ALA A 113 -1.50 16.15 -3.57
C ALA A 113 -2.39 15.76 -4.76
N LEU A 114 -1.78 15.37 -5.89
CA LEU A 114 -2.51 14.86 -7.06
C LEU A 114 -3.17 13.51 -6.77
N ALA A 115 -2.51 12.59 -6.06
CA ALA A 115 -3.07 11.31 -5.67
C ALA A 115 -4.28 11.49 -4.75
N MET A 116 -4.14 12.31 -3.71
CA MET A 116 -5.26 12.64 -2.81
C MET A 116 -6.43 13.31 -3.54
N SER A 117 -6.16 14.20 -4.49
CA SER A 117 -7.19 14.83 -5.31
C SER A 117 -7.91 13.83 -6.22
N ASP A 118 -7.16 12.90 -6.82
CA ASP A 118 -7.72 11.87 -7.71
C ASP A 118 -8.65 10.92 -6.96
N ILE A 119 -8.19 10.35 -5.83
CA ILE A 119 -9.02 9.44 -5.04
C ILE A 119 -10.26 10.14 -4.49
N THR A 120 -10.14 11.37 -3.99
CA THR A 120 -11.28 12.15 -3.51
C THR A 120 -12.31 12.38 -4.62
N GLY A 121 -11.86 12.73 -5.83
CA GLY A 121 -12.73 12.92 -6.99
C GLY A 121 -13.46 11.62 -7.38
N ARG A 122 -12.76 10.50 -7.40
CA ARG A 122 -13.33 9.17 -7.69
C ARG A 122 -14.35 8.73 -6.65
N VAL A 123 -14.06 8.98 -5.38
CA VAL A 123 -15.01 8.74 -4.28
C VAL A 123 -16.26 9.59 -4.43
N ALA A 124 -16.14 10.86 -4.81
CA ALA A 124 -17.27 11.74 -5.08
C ALA A 124 -18.14 11.21 -6.23
N GLU A 125 -17.51 10.73 -7.32
CA GLU A 125 -18.22 10.10 -8.44
C GLU A 125 -18.97 8.82 -7.99
N CYS A 126 -18.36 8.00 -7.13
CA CYS A 126 -19.01 6.82 -6.58
C CYS A 126 -20.20 7.19 -5.68
N CYS A 127 -20.04 8.18 -4.81
CA CYS A 127 -21.15 8.72 -4.00
C CYS A 127 -22.31 9.23 -4.87
N ALA A 128 -22.01 9.95 -5.95
CA ALA A 128 -23.02 10.41 -6.89
C ALA A 128 -23.75 9.24 -7.59
N SER A 129 -23.02 8.20 -7.99
CA SER A 129 -23.57 6.97 -8.57
C SER A 129 -24.48 6.23 -7.60
N LEU A 130 -24.06 6.10 -6.32
CA LEU A 130 -24.87 5.52 -5.25
C LEU A 130 -26.12 6.34 -4.98
N SER A 131 -26.00 7.66 -4.89
CA SER A 131 -27.13 8.57 -4.65
C SER A 131 -28.16 8.51 -5.78
N ALA A 132 -27.73 8.41 -7.03
CA ALA A 132 -28.61 8.23 -8.18
C ALA A 132 -29.38 6.90 -8.13
N ALA A 133 -28.84 5.89 -7.45
CA ALA A 133 -29.50 4.60 -7.22
C ALA A 133 -30.38 4.57 -5.94
N GLY A 134 -30.52 5.70 -5.24
CA GLY A 134 -31.35 5.82 -4.04
C GLY A 134 -30.60 5.65 -2.71
N TYR A 135 -29.28 5.47 -2.74
CA TYR A 135 -28.42 5.36 -1.56
C TYR A 135 -27.75 6.70 -1.27
N ALA A 136 -28.49 7.64 -0.66
CA ALA A 136 -28.00 9.01 -0.42
C ALA A 136 -26.71 9.02 0.41
N LEU A 137 -25.58 9.24 -0.27
CA LEU A 137 -24.25 9.27 0.29
C LEU A 137 -23.47 10.46 -0.27
N THR A 138 -22.78 11.19 0.57
CA THR A 138 -21.97 12.37 0.21
C THR A 138 -20.57 12.29 0.76
N LEU A 139 -19.63 13.10 0.26
CA LEU A 139 -18.30 13.24 0.86
C LEU A 139 -18.36 13.70 2.31
N ASP A 140 -19.33 14.58 2.68
CA ASP A 140 -19.47 15.06 4.06
C ASP A 140 -19.83 13.91 5.02
N ASP A 141 -20.60 12.92 4.58
CA ASP A 141 -20.86 11.71 5.38
C ASP A 141 -19.57 10.93 5.67
N LEU A 142 -18.63 10.94 4.76
CA LEU A 142 -17.35 10.23 4.89
C LEU A 142 -16.37 11.04 5.76
N TYR A 143 -16.26 12.34 5.51
CA TYR A 143 -15.40 13.23 6.31
C TYR A 143 -15.90 13.41 7.75
N ALA A 144 -17.18 13.23 8.01
CA ALA A 144 -17.70 13.15 9.38
C ALA A 144 -17.16 11.93 10.15
N ARG A 145 -16.68 10.89 9.46
CA ARG A 145 -16.07 9.67 10.06
C ARG A 145 -14.55 9.80 10.16
N ASN A 146 -13.93 10.29 9.11
CA ASN A 146 -12.50 10.57 9.06
C ASN A 146 -12.26 11.90 8.33
N PRO A 147 -11.84 12.96 9.05
CA PRO A 147 -11.62 14.26 8.43
C PRO A 147 -10.40 14.32 7.51
N HIS A 148 -9.57 13.27 7.50
CA HIS A 148 -8.32 13.26 6.75
C HIS A 148 -8.43 12.53 5.40
N TYR A 149 -9.35 11.55 5.29
CA TYR A 149 -9.42 10.68 4.14
C TYR A 149 -10.86 10.21 3.86
N ALA A 150 -11.26 10.27 2.61
CA ALA A 150 -12.52 9.72 2.14
C ALA A 150 -12.22 8.50 1.24
N GLY A 151 -12.50 7.30 1.73
CA GLY A 151 -12.20 6.04 1.02
C GLY A 151 -13.37 5.05 1.02
N MET A 152 -13.19 3.94 0.32
CA MET A 152 -14.23 2.89 0.19
C MET A 152 -14.68 2.31 1.54
N ARG A 153 -13.78 2.24 2.52
CA ARG A 153 -14.12 1.83 3.88
C ARG A 153 -15.24 2.70 4.45
N TYR A 154 -15.04 4.01 4.42
CA TYR A 154 -16.00 4.97 5.02
C TYR A 154 -17.33 5.02 4.26
N MET A 155 -17.33 4.71 2.94
CA MET A 155 -18.57 4.50 2.19
C MET A 155 -19.34 3.29 2.73
N ARG A 156 -18.68 2.15 2.98
CA ARG A 156 -19.31 0.94 3.55
C ARG A 156 -19.91 1.24 4.93
N GLU A 157 -19.11 1.82 5.82
CA GLU A 157 -19.58 2.17 7.17
C GLU A 157 -20.77 3.14 7.13
N ALA A 158 -20.74 4.14 6.25
CA ALA A 158 -21.83 5.11 6.11
C ALA A 158 -23.11 4.46 5.57
N LEU A 159 -23.01 3.56 4.60
CA LEU A 159 -24.17 2.83 4.07
C LEU A 159 -24.82 1.93 5.13
N VAL A 160 -24.03 1.26 5.96
CA VAL A 160 -24.56 0.46 7.08
C VAL A 160 -25.24 1.38 8.10
N GLN A 161 -24.60 2.46 8.53
CA GLN A 161 -25.15 3.37 9.52
C GLN A 161 -26.45 4.05 9.05
N LYS A 162 -26.55 4.37 7.75
CA LYS A 162 -27.77 4.96 7.16
C LYS A 162 -28.88 3.91 6.92
N GLY A 163 -28.62 2.63 7.20
CA GLY A 163 -29.58 1.54 7.01
C GLY A 163 -29.77 1.12 5.56
N TYR A 164 -28.90 1.52 4.66
CA TYR A 164 -28.93 1.12 3.26
C TYR A 164 -28.37 -0.28 3.01
N ALA A 165 -27.55 -0.79 3.93
CA ALA A 165 -27.04 -2.15 3.88
C ALA A 165 -27.10 -2.78 5.28
N PRO A 166 -27.44 -4.09 5.39
CA PRO A 166 -27.57 -4.77 6.69
C PRO A 166 -26.21 -5.15 7.30
N SER A 167 -25.13 -5.10 6.52
CA SER A 167 -23.78 -5.46 6.95
C SER A 167 -22.71 -4.76 6.09
N GLU A 168 -21.48 -4.72 6.60
CA GLU A 168 -20.34 -4.20 5.83
C GLU A 168 -20.05 -5.04 4.57
N ALA A 169 -20.29 -6.35 4.61
CA ALA A 169 -20.12 -7.22 3.43
C ALA A 169 -21.10 -6.84 2.31
N GLU A 170 -22.37 -6.56 2.68
CA GLU A 170 -23.39 -6.11 1.72
C GLU A 170 -23.07 -4.71 1.20
N ALA A 171 -22.70 -3.78 2.09
CA ALA A 171 -22.23 -2.46 1.72
C ALA A 171 -21.01 -2.51 0.79
N GLY A 172 -20.08 -3.44 1.06
CA GLY A 172 -18.90 -3.66 0.21
C GLY A 172 -19.25 -4.08 -1.21
N ARG A 173 -20.22 -4.99 -1.38
CA ARG A 173 -20.72 -5.37 -2.72
C ARG A 173 -21.34 -4.19 -3.45
N LEU A 174 -22.16 -3.42 -2.76
CA LEU A 174 -22.81 -2.24 -3.30
C LEU A 174 -21.79 -1.16 -3.73
N VAL A 175 -20.83 -0.85 -2.86
CA VAL A 175 -19.75 0.08 -3.17
C VAL A 175 -18.95 -0.42 -4.39
N HIS A 176 -18.57 -1.69 -4.42
CA HIS A 176 -17.81 -2.27 -5.54
C HIS A 176 -18.57 -2.15 -6.88
N GLU A 177 -19.87 -2.48 -6.91
CA GLU A 177 -20.68 -2.35 -8.11
C GLU A 177 -20.69 -0.92 -8.68
N HIS A 178 -20.79 0.09 -7.79
CA HIS A 178 -20.78 1.48 -8.19
C HIS A 178 -19.37 1.99 -8.51
N TRP A 179 -18.34 1.48 -7.82
CA TRP A 179 -16.94 1.79 -8.09
C TRP A 179 -16.50 1.40 -9.51
N LEU A 180 -17.00 0.27 -10.03
CA LEU A 180 -16.73 -0.16 -11.40
C LEU A 180 -17.28 0.79 -12.47
N ARG A 181 -18.12 1.76 -12.11
CA ARG A 181 -18.69 2.79 -12.99
C ARG A 181 -17.94 4.12 -12.89
N VAL A 182 -17.06 4.26 -11.90
CA VAL A 182 -16.22 5.43 -11.73
C VAL A 182 -15.11 5.44 -12.78
N ARG A 183 -14.67 6.62 -13.17
CA ARG A 183 -13.49 6.74 -14.05
C ARG A 183 -12.29 6.00 -13.45
N PRO A 184 -11.40 5.45 -14.27
CA PRO A 184 -10.17 4.85 -13.78
C PRO A 184 -9.28 5.89 -13.09
N CYS A 185 -8.33 5.44 -12.25
CA CYS A 185 -7.31 6.30 -11.66
C CYS A 185 -6.61 7.13 -12.75
N GLY A 186 -6.52 8.44 -12.53
CA GLY A 186 -5.90 9.37 -13.47
C GLY A 186 -4.37 9.26 -13.50
N LEU A 187 -3.78 8.71 -12.42
CA LEU A 187 -2.34 8.59 -12.26
C LEU A 187 -1.89 7.18 -12.67
N THR A 188 -0.92 7.11 -13.57
CA THR A 188 -0.38 5.81 -14.01
C THR A 188 0.66 5.27 -13.03
N LEU A 189 0.84 3.96 -13.01
CA LEU A 189 1.88 3.31 -12.20
C LEU A 189 3.28 3.85 -12.56
N GLU A 190 3.55 4.14 -13.83
CA GLU A 190 4.80 4.76 -14.27
C GLU A 190 5.03 6.14 -13.62
N GLN A 191 3.97 6.99 -13.56
CA GLN A 191 4.05 8.30 -12.92
C GLN A 191 4.33 8.18 -11.41
N GLN A 192 3.67 7.25 -10.72
CA GLN A 192 3.86 7.05 -9.28
C GLN A 192 5.26 6.46 -8.97
N ILE A 193 5.72 5.48 -9.77
CA ILE A 193 7.09 4.97 -9.66
C ILE A 193 8.12 6.10 -9.90
N ALA A 194 7.90 6.93 -10.90
CA ALA A 194 8.79 8.06 -11.19
C ALA A 194 8.83 9.07 -10.03
N ALA A 195 7.69 9.39 -9.42
CA ALA A 195 7.62 10.28 -8.25
C ALA A 195 8.37 9.70 -7.04
N ILE A 196 8.19 8.40 -6.75
CA ILE A 196 8.95 7.71 -5.70
C ILE A 196 10.45 7.77 -5.98
N HIS A 197 10.86 7.51 -7.21
CA HIS A 197 12.27 7.52 -7.61
C HIS A 197 12.89 8.91 -7.54
N GLN A 198 12.16 9.94 -7.97
CA GLN A 198 12.62 11.32 -7.92
C GLN A 198 12.87 11.77 -6.48
N ALA A 199 12.03 11.33 -5.55
CA ALA A 199 12.23 11.53 -4.11
C ALA A 199 13.30 10.59 -3.49
N GLY A 200 14.14 9.92 -4.30
CA GLY A 200 15.17 8.99 -3.84
C GLY A 200 14.65 7.64 -3.33
N GLY A 201 13.36 7.39 -3.41
CA GLY A 201 12.70 6.22 -2.84
C GLY A 201 12.86 4.94 -3.64
N VAL A 202 12.31 3.86 -3.11
CA VAL A 202 12.29 2.50 -3.68
C VAL A 202 10.82 2.10 -3.89
N ALA A 203 10.48 1.70 -5.12
CA ALA A 203 9.10 1.38 -5.53
C ALA A 203 8.85 -0.15 -5.49
N ILE A 204 7.89 -0.57 -4.68
CA ILE A 204 7.52 -1.97 -4.47
C ILE A 204 6.04 -2.17 -4.82
N LEU A 205 5.71 -3.14 -5.68
CA LEU A 205 4.32 -3.49 -5.95
C LEU A 205 3.68 -4.09 -4.69
N ALA A 206 2.64 -3.44 -4.18
CA ALA A 206 1.92 -3.88 -3.01
C ALA A 206 1.04 -5.11 -3.31
N HIS A 207 0.89 -5.99 -2.34
CA HIS A 207 -0.01 -7.17 -2.32
C HIS A 207 -0.34 -7.77 -3.71
N PRO A 208 0.67 -8.19 -4.51
CA PRO A 208 0.48 -8.67 -5.88
C PRO A 208 -0.46 -9.89 -5.99
N GLY A 209 -0.75 -10.55 -4.89
CA GLY A 209 -1.72 -11.64 -4.82
C GLY A 209 -3.16 -11.23 -5.12
N TYR A 210 -3.52 -9.95 -4.98
CA TYR A 210 -4.83 -9.43 -5.37
C TYR A 210 -4.96 -9.19 -6.89
N ILE A 211 -3.83 -9.08 -7.60
CA ILE A 211 -3.82 -8.81 -9.03
C ILE A 211 -4.03 -10.11 -9.80
N ARG A 212 -5.11 -10.16 -10.58
CA ARG A 212 -5.44 -11.30 -11.46
C ARG A 212 -5.56 -10.84 -12.89
N CYS A 213 -4.67 -11.33 -13.75
CA CYS A 213 -4.70 -11.06 -15.19
C CYS A 213 -5.35 -12.23 -15.91
N ASP A 214 -6.50 -12.00 -16.55
CA ASP A 214 -7.33 -13.05 -17.16
C ASP A 214 -7.71 -14.19 -16.18
N GLY A 215 -7.88 -13.84 -14.89
CA GLY A 215 -8.19 -14.81 -13.82
C GLY A 215 -6.96 -15.48 -13.20
N GLU A 216 -5.78 -15.35 -13.82
CA GLU A 216 -4.53 -15.97 -13.38
C GLU A 216 -3.69 -14.99 -12.55
N PRO A 217 -2.82 -15.47 -11.65
CA PRO A 217 -1.82 -14.65 -10.98
C PRO A 217 -0.88 -13.97 -11.97
N LEU A 218 -0.15 -12.94 -11.52
CA LEU A 218 0.88 -12.30 -12.32
C LEU A 218 1.86 -13.32 -12.89
N GLN A 219 2.13 -13.21 -14.20
CA GLN A 219 3.04 -14.08 -14.95
C GLN A 219 4.35 -13.35 -15.28
N PRO A 220 5.43 -14.04 -15.69
CA PRO A 220 6.70 -13.39 -16.04
C PRO A 220 6.57 -12.24 -17.05
N ARG A 221 5.65 -12.35 -18.03
CA ARG A 221 5.39 -11.27 -18.99
C ARG A 221 4.87 -9.97 -18.33
N HIS A 222 4.08 -10.10 -17.27
CA HIS A 222 3.54 -8.97 -16.51
C HIS A 222 4.64 -8.32 -15.68
N ILE A 223 5.49 -9.13 -15.02
CA ILE A 223 6.64 -8.64 -14.27
C ILE A 223 7.64 -7.93 -15.19
N ALA A 224 7.88 -8.44 -16.40
CA ALA A 224 8.74 -7.78 -17.37
C ALA A 224 8.23 -6.36 -17.73
N GLN A 225 6.91 -6.18 -17.88
CA GLN A 225 6.31 -4.86 -18.09
C GLN A 225 6.52 -3.95 -16.88
N LEU A 226 6.28 -4.45 -15.65
CA LEU A 226 6.45 -3.68 -14.42
C LEU A 226 7.91 -3.25 -14.21
N VAL A 227 8.85 -4.13 -14.49
CA VAL A 227 10.29 -3.82 -14.46
C VAL A 227 10.66 -2.75 -15.51
N ALA A 228 10.05 -2.78 -16.69
CA ALA A 228 10.25 -1.76 -17.70
C ALA A 228 9.72 -0.37 -17.29
N LEU A 229 8.72 -0.31 -16.40
CA LEU A 229 8.24 0.92 -15.76
C LEU A 229 9.14 1.39 -14.61
N GLY A 230 10.16 0.61 -14.23
CA GLY A 230 11.08 0.95 -13.16
C GLY A 230 10.79 0.31 -11.81
N LEU A 231 9.87 -0.65 -11.71
CA LEU A 231 9.57 -1.31 -10.43
C LEU A 231 10.82 -1.95 -9.82
N ASP A 232 11.09 -1.69 -8.53
CA ASP A 232 12.25 -2.19 -7.81
C ASP A 232 12.01 -3.55 -7.14
N GLY A 233 10.76 -3.88 -6.77
CA GLY A 233 10.48 -5.11 -6.03
C GLY A 233 9.02 -5.48 -5.92
N LEU A 234 8.78 -6.59 -5.20
CA LEU A 234 7.45 -7.12 -4.91
C LEU A 234 7.26 -7.27 -3.40
N GLU A 235 6.07 -6.94 -2.90
CA GLU A 235 5.65 -7.35 -1.58
C GLU A 235 5.26 -8.83 -1.62
N VAL A 236 6.15 -9.69 -1.11
CA VAL A 236 5.95 -11.13 -1.13
C VAL A 236 5.24 -11.62 0.13
N TYR A 237 5.65 -11.07 1.27
CA TYR A 237 5.10 -11.46 2.56
C TYR A 237 3.97 -10.52 2.95
N HIS A 238 2.75 -10.96 2.69
CA HIS A 238 1.53 -10.22 2.98
C HIS A 238 0.48 -11.19 3.55
N ARG A 239 -0.38 -10.71 4.43
CA ARG A 239 -1.41 -11.53 5.10
C ARG A 239 -2.34 -12.30 4.17
N SER A 240 -2.56 -11.81 2.95
CA SER A 240 -3.41 -12.47 1.96
C SER A 240 -2.67 -13.51 1.11
N HIS A 241 -1.36 -13.63 1.26
CA HIS A 241 -0.54 -14.56 0.49
C HIS A 241 -0.35 -15.86 1.27
N ASP A 242 -0.96 -16.93 0.78
CA ASP A 242 -0.65 -18.29 1.24
C ASP A 242 0.77 -18.73 0.81
N GLU A 243 1.19 -19.88 1.23
CA GLU A 243 2.52 -20.42 0.92
C GLU A 243 2.76 -20.54 -0.60
N ALA A 244 1.74 -20.92 -1.37
CA ALA A 244 1.83 -21.04 -2.82
C ALA A 244 2.00 -19.69 -3.50
N ALA A 245 1.26 -18.67 -3.06
CA ALA A 245 1.39 -17.29 -3.55
C ALA A 245 2.77 -16.72 -3.21
N ARG A 246 3.26 -16.91 -1.97
CA ARG A 246 4.60 -16.49 -1.55
C ARG A 246 5.69 -17.15 -2.40
N ALA A 247 5.62 -18.47 -2.60
CA ALA A 247 6.57 -19.19 -3.44
C ALA A 247 6.56 -18.69 -4.89
N HIS A 248 5.37 -18.42 -5.44
CA HIS A 248 5.20 -17.88 -6.78
C HIS A 248 5.85 -16.49 -6.91
N HIS A 249 5.55 -15.56 -6.01
CA HIS A 249 6.11 -14.21 -6.04
C HIS A 249 7.62 -14.19 -5.77
N LEU A 250 8.14 -15.07 -4.89
CA LEU A 250 9.58 -15.25 -4.70
C LEU A 250 10.27 -15.73 -5.98
N ALA A 251 9.67 -16.67 -6.71
CA ALA A 251 10.21 -17.15 -7.96
C ALA A 251 10.28 -16.04 -9.02
N LEU A 252 9.21 -15.23 -9.12
CA LEU A 252 9.17 -14.07 -9.99
C LEU A 252 10.22 -13.01 -9.59
N ALA A 253 10.31 -12.67 -8.31
CA ALA A 253 11.31 -11.72 -7.83
C ALA A 253 12.74 -12.21 -8.14
N GLY A 254 13.03 -13.48 -7.90
CA GLY A 254 14.32 -14.09 -8.22
C GLY A 254 14.64 -14.12 -9.72
N GLN A 255 13.65 -14.38 -10.57
CA GLN A 255 13.82 -14.40 -12.03
C GLN A 255 14.19 -13.02 -12.59
N PHE A 256 13.63 -11.96 -12.05
CA PHE A 256 13.81 -10.60 -12.54
C PHE A 256 14.79 -9.75 -11.70
N GLY A 257 15.42 -10.34 -10.68
CA GLY A 257 16.34 -9.62 -9.79
C GLY A 257 15.68 -8.52 -8.97
N LEU A 258 14.39 -8.68 -8.66
CA LEU A 258 13.60 -7.75 -7.88
C LEU A 258 13.87 -7.89 -6.38
N LEU A 259 13.72 -6.79 -5.67
CA LEU A 259 13.71 -6.77 -4.21
C LEU A 259 12.45 -7.47 -3.67
N VAL A 260 12.57 -7.95 -2.45
CA VAL A 260 11.46 -8.57 -1.70
C VAL A 260 11.15 -7.71 -0.49
N SER A 261 9.88 -7.42 -0.27
CA SER A 261 9.38 -6.81 0.95
C SER A 261 8.21 -7.60 1.53
N GLY A 262 7.65 -7.08 2.60
CA GLY A 262 6.44 -7.58 3.20
C GLY A 262 5.95 -6.68 4.31
N GLY A 263 4.71 -6.88 4.70
CA GLY A 263 4.04 -6.19 5.78
C GLY A 263 2.66 -6.80 6.02
N SER A 264 2.08 -6.46 7.14
CA SER A 264 0.78 -7.03 7.53
C SER A 264 -0.40 -6.36 6.88
N ASP A 265 -0.20 -5.18 6.28
CA ASP A 265 -1.28 -4.33 5.81
C ASP A 265 -2.28 -4.04 6.94
N GLU A 266 -1.74 -3.68 8.12
CA GLU A 266 -2.49 -3.45 9.35
C GLU A 266 -3.32 -2.18 9.24
N HIS A 267 -4.63 -2.33 9.35
CA HIS A 267 -5.59 -1.22 9.37
C HIS A 267 -6.30 -1.08 10.73
N GLY A 268 -6.13 -2.06 11.62
CA GLY A 268 -6.81 -2.09 12.92
C GLY A 268 -8.32 -2.32 12.84
N TRP A 269 -8.82 -2.88 11.73
CA TRP A 269 -10.25 -3.15 11.55
C TRP A 269 -10.74 -4.36 12.36
N SER A 270 -9.83 -5.20 12.80
CA SER A 270 -10.10 -6.38 13.63
C SER A 270 -9.30 -6.28 14.92
N PRO A 271 -9.79 -5.57 15.95
CA PRO A 271 -9.04 -5.32 17.19
C PRO A 271 -8.63 -6.61 17.92
N ASP A 272 -9.36 -7.70 17.72
CA ASP A 272 -9.09 -9.00 18.34
C ASP A 272 -8.00 -9.80 17.60
N LEU A 273 -7.56 -9.37 16.42
CA LEU A 273 -6.54 -10.01 15.59
C LEU A 273 -5.52 -8.96 15.10
N PRO A 274 -4.65 -8.47 16.01
CA PRO A 274 -3.61 -7.52 15.62
C PRO A 274 -2.62 -8.22 14.67
N LEU A 275 -2.46 -7.65 13.48
CA LEU A 275 -1.61 -8.22 12.43
C LEU A 275 -0.19 -7.64 12.42
N MET A 276 0.02 -6.49 13.08
CA MET A 276 1.29 -5.78 13.10
C MET A 276 2.46 -6.68 13.51
N GLY A 277 3.47 -6.77 12.64
CA GLY A 277 4.68 -7.56 12.86
C GLY A 277 4.49 -9.07 12.77
N THR A 278 3.41 -9.56 12.14
CA THR A 278 3.17 -11.00 11.95
C THR A 278 3.84 -11.56 10.70
N GLU A 279 4.14 -10.71 9.71
CA GLU A 279 4.78 -11.14 8.48
C GLU A 279 6.30 -11.34 8.66
N PRO A 280 6.89 -12.38 8.04
CA PRO A 280 8.30 -12.75 8.26
C PRO A 280 9.26 -11.86 7.47
N VAL A 281 9.23 -10.56 7.72
CA VAL A 281 10.15 -9.60 7.12
C VAL A 281 11.47 -9.63 7.86
N THR A 282 12.57 -9.85 7.14
CA THR A 282 13.91 -10.01 7.72
C THR A 282 14.74 -8.72 7.65
N ARG A 283 15.75 -8.63 8.50
CA ARG A 283 16.76 -7.55 8.44
C ARG A 283 17.39 -7.47 7.04
N ALA A 284 17.69 -8.60 6.41
CA ALA A 284 18.29 -8.64 5.08
C ALA A 284 17.40 -7.97 4.02
N MET A 285 16.07 -8.12 4.10
CA MET A 285 15.13 -7.42 3.21
C MET A 285 15.19 -5.91 3.43
N VAL A 286 15.15 -5.44 4.68
CA VAL A 286 15.26 -4.01 5.01
C VAL A 286 16.58 -3.43 4.50
N GLU A 287 17.69 -4.13 4.70
CA GLU A 287 19.01 -3.68 4.23
C GLU A 287 19.12 -3.69 2.68
N ALA A 288 18.42 -4.61 1.99
CA ALA A 288 18.37 -4.60 0.53
C ALA A 288 17.60 -3.38 0.00
N LEU A 289 16.46 -3.03 0.61
CA LEU A 289 15.72 -1.80 0.30
C LEU A 289 16.59 -0.56 0.56
N ARG A 290 17.28 -0.51 1.70
CA ARG A 290 18.19 0.59 2.06
C ARG A 290 19.37 0.71 1.08
N ALA A 291 19.92 -0.41 0.63
CA ALA A 291 21.02 -0.41 -0.34
C ALA A 291 20.56 0.14 -1.71
N ARG A 292 19.34 -0.18 -2.15
CA ARG A 292 18.74 0.36 -3.37
C ARG A 292 18.53 1.87 -3.27
N HIS A 293 17.95 2.35 -2.16
CA HIS A 293 17.82 3.78 -1.88
C HIS A 293 19.17 4.51 -1.97
N ARG A 294 20.20 4.01 -1.27
CA ARG A 294 21.54 4.60 -1.31
C ARG A 294 22.17 4.62 -2.70
N ALA A 295 21.88 3.61 -3.52
CA ALA A 295 22.36 3.57 -4.91
C ALA A 295 21.69 4.68 -5.73
N ARG A 296 20.36 4.85 -5.60
CA ARG A 296 19.59 5.87 -6.30
C ARG A 296 20.03 7.29 -5.94
N CYS A 297 20.23 7.58 -4.66
CA CYS A 297 20.74 8.89 -4.21
C CYS A 297 22.09 9.23 -4.82
N ARG A 298 22.98 8.22 -5.02
CA ARG A 298 24.28 8.45 -5.69
C ARG A 298 24.15 8.69 -7.19
N GLU A 299 23.15 8.12 -7.85
CA GLU A 299 22.87 8.34 -9.28
C GLU A 299 22.32 9.76 -9.49
N GLY A 300 21.39 10.21 -8.66
CA GLY A 300 20.80 11.56 -8.71
C GLY A 300 21.79 12.70 -8.42
N THR A 301 22.87 12.44 -7.68
CA THR A 301 23.93 13.45 -7.42
C THR A 301 24.95 13.58 -8.55
N ARG A 302 24.86 12.73 -9.57
CA ARG A 302 25.78 12.72 -10.73
C ARG A 302 25.16 13.29 -12.01
N SER A 303 23.86 13.54 -12.00
CA SER A 303 23.11 14.19 -13.10
C SER A 303 22.94 15.68 -12.85
#